data_c6bbc738d50acb2991957e1eb949e1c3
#
_entry.id   c6bbc738d50acb2991957e1eb949e1c3
#
_cell.length_a   1.000
_cell.length_b   1.000
_cell.length_c   1.000
_cell.angle_alpha   90.00
_cell.angle_beta   90.00
_cell.angle_gamma   90.00
#
_symmetry.space_group_name_H-M   'P 1'
#
loop_
_entity.id
_entity.type
_entity.pdbx_description
1 polymer ?
#
loop_
_entity_poly.entity_id
_entity_poly.type
_entity_poly.pdbx_seq_one_letter_code
_entity_poly.pdbx_strand_id
1 'polypeptide(L)'
;KFYASVRLDVRGSTQIKGTGDQKDTNVGKETKIKVVKNKVAPPFKEALVEIMYGEGISRTGELLKIASDLDIIQKAGAWYSYKGEKIGQGSENAKKYLADHPEIFDEIDHQVRVQYGLIEEEEGSKASVAADTDSNQEVTLDLGDALEIEIEE
;
A
#
# COMPACT_ATOMS: atom_id res chain seq x y z
N LYS A 1 -23.16 -5.46 26.65
CA LYS A 1 -22.06 -4.46 26.55
C LYS A 1 -20.80 -4.84 27.35
N PHE A 2 -20.92 -5.53 28.49
CA PHE A 2 -19.77 -5.91 29.31
C PHE A 2 -18.89 -7.00 28.70
N TYR A 3 -19.45 -7.96 28.00
CA TYR A 3 -18.74 -9.09 27.40
C TYR A 3 -17.97 -8.76 26.13
N ALA A 4 -18.27 -7.64 25.47
CA ALA A 4 -17.55 -7.23 24.27
C ALA A 4 -16.12 -6.80 24.62
N SER A 5 -15.11 -7.38 23.96
CA SER A 5 -13.71 -7.00 24.09
C SER A 5 -13.42 -5.68 23.35
N VAL A 6 -14.05 -5.48 22.21
CA VAL A 6 -13.92 -4.28 21.39
C VAL A 6 -15.32 -3.75 21.05
N ARG A 7 -15.47 -2.44 21.08
CA ARG A 7 -16.68 -1.75 20.60
C ARG A 7 -16.29 -0.61 19.69
N LEU A 8 -16.85 -0.61 18.50
CA LEU A 8 -16.65 0.42 17.49
C LEU A 8 -17.93 1.24 17.33
N ASP A 9 -17.77 2.54 17.19
CA ASP A 9 -18.82 3.47 16.73
C ASP A 9 -18.52 3.78 15.25
N VAL A 10 -19.43 3.41 14.37
CA VAL A 10 -19.29 3.56 12.92
C VAL A 10 -20.30 4.57 12.42
N ARG A 11 -19.83 5.70 11.91
CA ARG A 11 -20.69 6.78 11.43
C ARG A 11 -20.29 7.17 10.01
N GLY A 12 -21.26 7.11 9.10
CA GLY A 12 -21.07 7.67 7.77
C GLY A 12 -21.08 9.20 7.83
N SER A 13 -20.16 9.84 7.14
CA SER A 13 -20.05 11.28 7.08
C SER A 13 -20.46 11.82 5.70
N THR A 14 -19.60 11.80 4.72
CA THR A 14 -19.81 12.42 3.42
C THR A 14 -20.12 11.36 2.35
N GLN A 15 -21.03 11.67 1.44
CA GLN A 15 -21.31 10.84 0.28
C GLN A 15 -20.24 11.08 -0.79
N ILE A 16 -19.73 10.02 -1.36
CA ILE A 16 -18.77 10.06 -2.48
C ILE A 16 -19.59 9.95 -3.77
N LYS A 17 -19.48 10.98 -4.59
CA LYS A 17 -20.14 11.02 -5.91
C LYS A 17 -19.24 10.41 -6.96
N GLY A 18 -19.85 9.78 -7.95
CA GLY A 18 -19.13 9.26 -9.11
C GLY A 18 -18.55 10.37 -9.97
N THR A 19 -17.70 10.00 -10.90
CA THR A 19 -17.08 10.90 -11.89
C THR A 19 -17.63 10.62 -13.30
N GLY A 20 -17.53 11.59 -14.19
CA GLY A 20 -18.00 11.43 -15.56
C GLY A 20 -19.53 11.35 -15.63
N ASP A 21 -20.04 10.31 -16.26
CA ASP A 21 -21.48 10.10 -16.48
C ASP A 21 -22.26 9.80 -15.18
N GLN A 22 -21.55 9.46 -14.09
CA GLN A 22 -22.13 9.10 -12.79
C GLN A 22 -22.06 10.24 -11.75
N LYS A 23 -21.85 11.49 -12.16
CA LYS A 23 -21.70 12.64 -11.25
C LYS A 23 -22.85 12.84 -10.25
N ASP A 24 -24.04 12.43 -10.61
CA ASP A 24 -25.23 12.53 -9.74
C ASP A 24 -25.52 11.27 -8.95
N THR A 25 -24.71 10.22 -9.15
CA THR A 25 -24.87 8.94 -8.44
C THR A 25 -23.90 8.88 -7.26
N ASN A 26 -24.41 8.48 -6.10
CA ASN A 26 -23.57 8.19 -4.95
C ASN A 26 -22.92 6.82 -5.12
N VAL A 27 -21.62 6.78 -5.30
CA VAL A 27 -20.84 5.55 -5.52
C VAL A 27 -20.21 5.00 -4.23
N GLY A 28 -20.18 5.81 -3.18
CA GLY A 28 -19.61 5.42 -1.91
C GLY A 28 -19.94 6.39 -0.78
N LYS A 29 -19.37 6.12 0.37
CA LYS A 29 -19.53 6.92 1.56
C LYS A 29 -18.26 6.97 2.39
N GLU A 30 -17.81 8.16 2.74
CA GLU A 30 -16.78 8.34 3.75
C GLU A 30 -17.35 7.96 5.11
N THR A 31 -16.65 7.11 5.84
CA THR A 31 -17.14 6.55 7.11
C THR A 31 -16.08 6.71 8.19
N LYS A 32 -16.48 7.33 9.28
CA LYS A 32 -15.65 7.48 10.48
C LYS A 32 -15.88 6.30 11.42
N ILE A 33 -14.81 5.62 11.77
CA ILE A 33 -14.79 4.50 12.71
C ILE A 33 -14.03 4.94 13.96
N LYS A 34 -14.69 4.91 15.11
CA LYS A 34 -14.11 5.25 16.41
C LYS A 34 -14.11 4.05 17.34
N VAL A 35 -12.95 3.74 17.91
CA VAL A 35 -12.81 2.71 18.93
C VAL A 35 -13.28 3.27 20.27
N VAL A 36 -14.50 2.96 20.71
CA VAL A 36 -15.07 3.49 21.97
C VAL A 36 -14.76 2.61 23.18
N LYS A 37 -14.42 1.34 22.96
CA LYS A 37 -13.96 0.40 23.99
C LYS A 37 -12.96 -0.57 23.38
N ASN A 38 -11.85 -0.80 24.08
CA ASN A 38 -10.89 -1.83 23.71
C ASN A 38 -10.23 -2.36 24.99
N LYS A 39 -10.23 -3.69 25.16
CA LYS A 39 -9.62 -4.38 26.32
C LYS A 39 -8.19 -4.87 26.01
N VAL A 40 -7.81 -4.91 24.73
CA VAL A 40 -6.53 -5.49 24.28
C VAL A 40 -5.52 -4.45 23.79
N ALA A 41 -5.95 -3.20 23.60
CA ALA A 41 -5.09 -2.09 23.17
C ALA A 41 -5.70 -0.74 23.63
N PRO A 42 -4.97 0.39 23.57
CA PRO A 42 -5.50 1.70 23.91
C PRO A 42 -6.74 2.04 23.09
N PRO A 43 -7.86 2.44 23.74
CA PRO A 43 -9.09 2.84 23.06
C PRO A 43 -8.99 4.27 22.49
N PHE A 44 -10.10 4.75 21.89
CA PHE A 44 -10.30 6.12 21.39
C PHE A 44 -9.53 6.48 20.12
N LYS A 45 -8.91 5.51 19.45
CA LYS A 45 -8.39 5.72 18.10
C LYS A 45 -9.54 5.87 17.11
N GLU A 46 -9.32 6.71 16.10
CA GLU A 46 -10.28 6.97 15.03
C GLU A 46 -9.63 6.68 13.68
N ALA A 47 -10.42 6.13 12.76
CA ALA A 47 -10.05 5.94 11.37
C ALA A 47 -11.15 6.52 10.48
N LEU A 48 -10.76 7.15 9.39
CA LEU A 48 -11.64 7.65 8.36
C LEU A 48 -11.40 6.83 7.10
N VAL A 49 -12.40 6.08 6.66
CA VAL A 49 -12.29 5.16 5.51
C VAL A 49 -13.32 5.49 4.44
N GLU A 50 -12.96 5.28 3.19
CA GLU A 50 -13.88 5.38 2.06
C GLU A 50 -14.47 4.00 1.78
N ILE A 51 -15.79 3.86 1.88
CA ILE A 51 -16.51 2.63 1.56
C ILE A 51 -17.22 2.82 0.22
N MET A 52 -16.76 2.10 -0.79
CA MET A 52 -17.37 2.07 -2.12
C MET A 52 -18.48 1.03 -2.17
N TYR A 53 -19.59 1.36 -2.80
CA TYR A 53 -20.73 0.44 -2.88
C TYR A 53 -20.42 -0.71 -3.85
N GLY A 54 -20.56 -1.95 -3.36
CA GLY A 54 -20.25 -3.17 -4.10
C GLY A 54 -18.80 -3.63 -4.01
N GLU A 55 -17.85 -2.74 -3.71
CA GLU A 55 -16.41 -3.06 -3.64
C GLU A 55 -15.88 -3.14 -2.20
N GLY A 56 -16.47 -2.34 -1.28
CA GLY A 56 -16.02 -2.25 0.11
C GLY A 56 -15.06 -1.10 0.36
N ILE A 57 -14.09 -1.29 1.26
CA ILE A 57 -13.12 -0.25 1.63
C ILE A 57 -12.12 -0.01 0.48
N SER A 58 -12.02 1.26 0.05
CA SER A 58 -11.10 1.69 -1.01
C SER A 58 -9.66 1.76 -0.49
N ARG A 59 -8.87 0.70 -0.70
CA ARG A 59 -7.45 0.65 -0.28
C ARG A 59 -6.60 1.71 -0.99
N THR A 60 -6.84 1.94 -2.29
CA THR A 60 -6.14 2.95 -3.08
C THR A 60 -6.46 4.37 -2.61
N GLY A 61 -7.71 4.62 -2.22
CA GLY A 61 -8.13 5.91 -1.66
C GLY A 61 -7.49 6.21 -0.31
N GLU A 62 -7.44 5.22 0.57
CA GLU A 62 -6.77 5.35 1.87
C GLU A 62 -5.27 5.58 1.69
N LEU A 63 -4.60 4.75 0.87
CA LEU A 63 -3.17 4.88 0.63
C LEU A 63 -2.82 6.25 0.07
N LEU A 64 -3.57 6.73 -0.93
CA LEU A 64 -3.35 8.05 -1.54
C LEU A 64 -3.47 9.18 -0.50
N LYS A 65 -4.47 9.09 0.39
CA LYS A 65 -4.68 10.09 1.44
C LYS A 65 -3.54 10.08 2.46
N ILE A 66 -3.21 8.92 3.01
CA ILE A 66 -2.16 8.75 4.01
C ILE A 66 -0.79 9.13 3.42
N ALA A 67 -0.47 8.68 2.21
CA ALA A 67 0.79 9.01 1.54
C ALA A 67 0.90 10.50 1.20
N SER A 68 -0.22 11.19 0.94
CA SER A 68 -0.24 12.65 0.77
C SER A 68 -0.06 13.37 2.10
N ASP A 69 -0.63 12.89 3.19
CA ASP A 69 -0.48 13.46 4.53
C ASP A 69 0.96 13.29 5.07
N LEU A 70 1.66 12.26 4.60
CA LEU A 70 3.07 11.98 4.92
C LEU A 70 4.07 12.60 3.92
N ASP A 71 3.61 13.37 2.95
CA ASP A 71 4.42 13.96 1.87
C ASP A 71 5.19 12.94 1.00
N ILE A 72 4.85 11.65 1.08
CA ILE A 72 5.37 10.59 0.20
C ILE A 72 4.84 10.83 -1.22
N ILE A 73 3.55 11.13 -1.35
CA ILE A 73 2.93 11.62 -2.57
C ILE A 73 2.77 13.13 -2.46
N GLN A 74 3.41 13.86 -3.34
CA GLN A 74 3.32 15.31 -3.38
C GLN A 74 2.03 15.76 -4.04
N LYS A 75 1.32 16.69 -3.39
CA LYS A 75 0.10 17.29 -3.92
C LYS A 75 0.33 18.75 -4.25
N ALA A 76 0.31 19.08 -5.53
CA ALA A 76 0.41 20.45 -6.04
C ALA A 76 -0.92 20.87 -6.69
N GLY A 77 -1.76 21.56 -5.92
CA GLY A 77 -3.12 21.91 -6.35
C GLY A 77 -3.98 20.68 -6.63
N ALA A 78 -4.36 20.46 -7.89
CA ALA A 78 -5.13 19.29 -8.31
C ALA A 78 -4.24 18.09 -8.74
N TRP A 79 -2.92 18.29 -8.85
CA TRP A 79 -2.00 17.27 -9.33
C TRP A 79 -1.38 16.48 -8.18
N TYR A 80 -1.31 15.18 -8.38
CA TYR A 80 -0.57 14.25 -7.54
C TYR A 80 0.69 13.79 -8.26
N SER A 81 1.82 13.76 -7.56
CA SER A 81 3.11 13.30 -8.09
C SER A 81 3.84 12.42 -7.09
N TYR A 82 4.52 11.41 -7.60
CA TYR A 82 5.34 10.48 -6.83
C TYR A 82 6.73 10.41 -7.46
N LYS A 83 7.79 10.60 -6.68
CA LYS A 83 9.20 10.65 -7.18
C LYS A 83 9.42 11.61 -8.35
N GLY A 84 8.65 12.71 -8.42
CA GLY A 84 8.73 13.69 -9.51
C GLY A 84 7.89 13.35 -10.74
N GLU A 85 7.27 12.18 -10.80
CA GLU A 85 6.37 11.76 -11.86
C GLU A 85 4.92 12.07 -11.52
N LYS A 86 4.16 12.58 -12.50
CA LYS A 86 2.74 12.91 -12.30
C LYS A 86 1.90 11.63 -12.38
N ILE A 87 1.25 11.27 -11.28
CA ILE A 87 0.41 10.08 -11.20
C ILE A 87 -1.06 10.36 -11.51
N GLY A 88 -1.51 11.61 -11.46
CA GLY A 88 -2.87 11.95 -11.86
C GLY A 88 -3.30 13.37 -11.52
N GLN A 89 -4.28 13.86 -12.25
CA GLN A 89 -4.99 15.09 -11.93
C GLN A 89 -6.30 14.74 -11.22
N GLY A 90 -6.43 15.14 -9.96
CA GLY A 90 -7.54 14.78 -9.08
C GLY A 90 -7.36 13.41 -8.42
N SER A 91 -8.05 13.21 -7.30
CA SER A 91 -7.95 11.98 -6.50
C SER A 91 -8.37 10.73 -7.26
N GLU A 92 -9.41 10.82 -8.08
CA GLU A 92 -9.95 9.67 -8.81
C GLU A 92 -8.96 9.15 -9.88
N ASN A 93 -8.29 10.06 -10.61
CA ASN A 93 -7.27 9.64 -11.58
C ASN A 93 -6.02 9.07 -10.91
N ALA A 94 -5.62 9.64 -9.77
CA ALA A 94 -4.51 9.11 -8.98
C ALA A 94 -4.84 7.73 -8.39
N LYS A 95 -6.06 7.51 -7.86
CA LYS A 95 -6.52 6.20 -7.40
C LYS A 95 -6.50 5.15 -8.53
N LYS A 96 -6.99 5.55 -9.71
CA LYS A 96 -6.99 4.67 -10.88
C LYS A 96 -5.58 4.32 -11.32
N TYR A 97 -4.68 5.30 -11.35
CA TYR A 97 -3.26 5.06 -11.66
C TYR A 97 -2.63 4.05 -10.68
N LEU A 98 -2.88 4.20 -9.38
CA LEU A 98 -2.39 3.26 -8.37
C LEU A 98 -3.01 1.86 -8.49
N ALA A 99 -4.25 1.76 -8.96
CA ALA A 99 -4.89 0.48 -9.23
C ALA A 99 -4.30 -0.22 -10.47
N ASP A 100 -3.92 0.55 -11.48
CA ASP A 100 -3.31 0.06 -12.72
C ASP A 100 -1.81 -0.29 -12.55
N HIS A 101 -1.15 0.23 -11.49
CA HIS A 101 0.28 0.06 -11.20
C HIS A 101 0.48 -0.52 -9.79
N PRO A 102 0.29 -1.83 -9.61
CA PRO A 102 0.39 -2.47 -8.29
C PRO A 102 1.81 -2.39 -7.69
N GLU A 103 2.86 -2.37 -8.50
CA GLU A 103 4.25 -2.20 -8.05
C GLU A 103 4.47 -0.85 -7.34
N ILE A 104 3.89 0.23 -7.87
CA ILE A 104 3.97 1.57 -7.26
C ILE A 104 3.12 1.62 -5.99
N PHE A 105 1.95 0.98 -6.04
CA PHE A 105 1.07 0.86 -4.87
C PHE A 105 1.79 0.16 -3.71
N ASP A 106 2.42 -0.99 -3.96
CA ASP A 106 3.12 -1.77 -2.94
C ASP A 106 4.34 -1.02 -2.40
N GLU A 107 5.06 -0.29 -3.24
CA GLU A 107 6.19 0.55 -2.83
C GLU A 107 5.74 1.67 -1.88
N ILE A 108 4.66 2.37 -2.21
CA ILE A 108 4.11 3.44 -1.37
C ILE A 108 3.54 2.86 -0.06
N ASP A 109 2.82 1.72 -0.12
CA ASP A 109 2.29 1.04 1.08
C ASP A 109 3.41 0.63 2.02
N HIS A 110 4.52 0.11 1.47
CA HIS A 110 5.71 -0.23 2.25
C HIS A 110 6.30 1.00 2.95
N GLN A 111 6.50 2.11 2.23
CA GLN A 111 7.03 3.36 2.81
C GLN A 111 6.11 3.91 3.91
N VAL A 112 4.80 3.89 3.69
CA VAL A 112 3.81 4.30 4.69
C VAL A 112 3.91 3.43 5.95
N ARG A 113 4.02 2.11 5.81
CA ARG A 113 4.13 1.18 6.94
C ARG A 113 5.42 1.35 7.73
N VAL A 114 6.55 1.57 7.03
CA VAL A 114 7.83 1.90 7.66
C VAL A 114 7.72 3.20 8.47
N GLN A 115 7.14 4.23 7.90
CA GLN A 115 7.01 5.53 8.57
C GLN A 115 6.09 5.49 9.81
N TYR A 116 5.11 4.59 9.81
CA TYR A 116 4.29 4.30 11.00
C TYR A 116 4.93 3.28 11.97
N GLY A 117 6.12 2.76 11.66
CA GLY A 117 6.81 1.75 12.49
C GLY A 117 6.07 0.41 12.56
N LEU A 118 5.30 0.08 11.54
CA LEU A 118 4.57 -1.20 11.45
C LEU A 118 5.45 -2.32 10.89
N ILE A 119 6.48 -1.97 10.14
CA ILE A 119 7.52 -2.85 9.61
C ILE A 119 8.87 -2.16 9.79
N GLU A 120 9.93 -2.94 9.98
CA GLU A 120 11.31 -2.43 10.00
C GLU A 120 11.78 -2.19 8.57
N GLU A 121 12.62 -1.18 8.35
CA GLU A 121 13.30 -1.00 7.06
C GLU A 121 14.25 -2.18 6.86
N GLU A 122 13.97 -3.04 5.90
CA GLU A 122 14.98 -3.97 5.41
C GLU A 122 16.05 -3.15 4.66
N GLU A 123 17.19 -2.93 5.29
CA GLU A 123 18.39 -2.40 4.61
C GLU A 123 18.84 -3.40 3.53
N GLY A 124 18.28 -3.30 2.34
CA GLY A 124 18.71 -4.18 1.26
C GLY A 124 17.80 -4.32 0.04
N SER A 125 17.09 -3.32 -0.40
CA SER A 125 16.48 -3.36 -1.74
C SER A 125 16.78 -2.10 -2.55
N LYS A 126 18.06 -1.84 -2.76
CA LYS A 126 18.53 -1.12 -3.95
C LYS A 126 18.75 -2.16 -5.05
N ALA A 127 17.70 -2.72 -5.59
CA ALA A 127 17.79 -3.42 -6.86
C ALA A 127 17.84 -2.37 -7.96
N SER A 128 19.07 -2.04 -8.36
CA SER A 128 19.37 -1.37 -9.62
C SER A 128 18.92 -2.28 -10.75
N VAL A 129 17.83 -1.92 -11.43
CA VAL A 129 17.57 -2.44 -12.76
C VAL A 129 18.40 -1.59 -13.71
N ALA A 130 19.67 -1.98 -13.90
CA ALA A 130 20.44 -1.60 -15.07
C ALA A 130 20.31 -2.76 -16.05
N ALA A 131 19.65 -2.49 -17.15
CA ALA A 131 19.74 -3.30 -18.34
C ALA A 131 21.19 -3.31 -18.81
N ASP A 132 21.78 -4.48 -19.00
CA ASP A 132 22.78 -4.67 -20.02
C ASP A 132 22.68 -6.08 -20.61
N THR A 133 22.50 -6.04 -21.88
CA THR A 133 22.47 -7.11 -22.85
C THR A 133 23.89 -7.63 -23.05
N ASP A 134 23.96 -8.95 -23.27
CA ASP A 134 25.02 -9.65 -24.03
C ASP A 134 26.35 -9.95 -23.32
N SER A 135 26.51 -11.18 -22.97
CA SER A 135 27.58 -12.01 -23.54
C SER A 135 27.58 -13.42 -22.92
N ASN A 136 27.42 -14.35 -23.82
CA ASN A 136 27.64 -15.77 -23.76
C ASN A 136 29.03 -16.10 -23.13
N GLN A 137 29.05 -16.70 -21.93
CA GLN A 137 30.20 -17.44 -21.45
C GLN A 137 29.73 -18.75 -20.81
N GLU A 138 30.06 -19.83 -21.53
CA GLU A 138 30.03 -21.19 -21.04
C GLU A 138 30.85 -21.30 -19.76
N VAL A 139 30.20 -21.63 -18.65
CA VAL A 139 30.89 -22.08 -17.44
C VAL A 139 30.92 -23.60 -17.47
N THR A 140 32.04 -24.15 -17.92
CA THR A 140 32.35 -25.55 -17.72
C THR A 140 32.57 -25.80 -16.24
N LEU A 141 31.70 -26.58 -15.62
CA LEU A 141 31.90 -27.11 -14.29
C LEU A 141 32.92 -28.23 -14.35
N ASP A 142 34.13 -27.95 -13.87
CA ASP A 142 35.14 -28.93 -13.58
C ASP A 142 34.75 -29.73 -12.33
N LEU A 143 34.26 -30.95 -12.54
CA LEU A 143 33.99 -31.95 -11.51
C LEU A 143 35.21 -32.86 -11.41
N GLY A 144 36.27 -32.35 -10.81
CA GLY A 144 37.46 -33.10 -10.51
C GLY A 144 37.71 -33.17 -9.00
N ASP A 145 37.72 -34.39 -8.55
CA ASP A 145 38.49 -34.88 -7.39
C ASP A 145 38.03 -34.47 -5.96
N ALA A 146 37.44 -35.41 -5.28
CA ALA A 146 37.81 -35.92 -3.96
C ALA A 146 36.65 -36.70 -3.27
N LEU A 147 36.55 -37.98 -3.57
CA LEU A 147 35.92 -38.94 -2.67
C LEU A 147 36.88 -40.11 -2.45
N GLU A 148 37.82 -39.94 -1.54
CA GLU A 148 38.47 -41.07 -0.88
C GLU A 148 37.60 -41.47 0.31
N ILE A 149 36.93 -42.61 0.21
CA ILE A 149 36.28 -43.29 1.31
C ILE A 149 37.23 -44.41 1.74
N GLU A 150 37.91 -44.22 2.87
CA GLU A 150 38.60 -45.35 3.56
C GLU A 150 37.53 -46.14 4.31
N ILE A 151 37.47 -47.45 3.97
CA ILE A 151 36.73 -48.45 4.74
C ILE A 151 37.83 -49.29 5.39
N GLU A 152 37.98 -49.18 6.72
CA GLU A 152 38.71 -50.18 7.53
C GLU A 152 37.73 -51.22 8.08
N GLU A 153 38.21 -52.47 8.05
CA GLU A 153 37.60 -53.72 8.52
C GLU A 153 37.25 -53.74 10.02
#